data_c3757bf68c4c37e1337b3577b8daf70c
#
_entry.id   c3757bf68c4c37e1337b3577b8daf70c
#
_cell.length_a   1.000
_cell.length_b   1.000
_cell.length_c   1.000
_cell.angle_alpha   90.00
_cell.angle_beta   90.00
_cell.angle_gamma   90.00
#
_symmetry.space_group_name_H-M   'P 1'
#
loop_
_entity.id
_entity.type
_entity.pdbx_description
1 polymer ?
#
loop_
_entity_poly.entity_id
_entity_poly.type
_entity_poly.pdbx_seq_one_letter_code
_entity_poly.pdbx_strand_id
1 'polypeptide(L)'
;MQRYFLYLAYDGTSYHGWQIQPNGISVQEVLQKALATLLRQPVSITGAGRTDTGVHARMMVAHFDFEYADDPVRRIDGRWLTDKLNRLLPPDISIYKTVPVAADAHARFDALSRT
;
A
#
# COMPACT_ATOMS: atom_id res chain seq x y z
N MET A 1 -4.72 11.60 -12.16
CA MET A 1 -4.48 10.28 -11.54
C MET A 1 -5.55 9.95 -10.53
N GLN A 2 -5.86 8.68 -10.41
CA GLN A 2 -6.79 8.19 -9.39
C GLN A 2 -6.01 7.81 -8.14
N ARG A 3 -6.47 8.22 -6.97
CA ARG A 3 -5.92 7.80 -5.69
C ARG A 3 -6.64 6.58 -5.16
N TYR A 4 -5.88 5.67 -4.53
CA TYR A 4 -6.39 4.43 -3.95
C TYR A 4 -5.90 4.31 -2.52
N PHE A 5 -6.78 3.84 -1.64
CA PHE A 5 -6.39 3.43 -0.30
C PHE A 5 -6.19 1.93 -0.27
N LEU A 6 -5.09 1.52 0.37
CA LEU A 6 -4.78 0.12 0.67
C LEU A 6 -4.92 -0.09 2.17
N TYR A 7 -5.78 -1.02 2.55
CA TYR A 7 -5.94 -1.43 3.95
C TYR A 7 -5.18 -2.73 4.14
N LEU A 8 -4.23 -2.73 5.06
CA LEU A 8 -3.29 -3.84 5.21
C LEU A 8 -2.90 -4.10 6.65
N ALA A 9 -2.34 -5.28 6.89
CA ALA A 9 -1.70 -5.64 8.15
C ALA A 9 -0.36 -6.27 7.86
N TYR A 10 0.56 -6.19 8.78
CA TYR A 10 1.85 -6.85 8.64
C TYR A 10 2.46 -7.23 9.98
N ASP A 11 3.25 -8.31 9.94
CA ASP A 11 4.12 -8.73 11.03
C ASP A 11 5.49 -8.07 10.79
N GLY A 12 5.86 -7.15 11.64
CA GLY A 12 7.07 -6.35 11.47
C GLY A 12 8.37 -7.04 11.84
N THR A 13 8.33 -8.30 12.27
CA THR A 13 9.52 -9.01 12.77
C THR A 13 10.68 -9.01 11.79
N SER A 14 10.40 -9.19 10.49
CA SER A 14 11.42 -9.28 9.45
C SER A 14 11.70 -7.94 8.77
N TYR A 15 11.13 -6.84 9.25
CA TYR A 15 11.21 -5.56 8.59
C TYR A 15 11.80 -4.47 9.48
N HIS A 16 12.46 -3.49 8.85
CA HIS A 16 12.99 -2.30 9.51
C HIS A 16 11.94 -1.19 9.50
N GLY A 17 10.73 -1.52 9.97
CA GLY A 17 9.61 -0.60 10.04
C GLY A 17 8.85 -0.45 8.71
N TRP A 18 7.95 0.51 8.68
CA TRP A 18 7.14 0.79 7.49
C TRP A 18 7.94 1.50 6.39
N GLN A 19 8.64 2.56 6.76
CA GLN A 19 9.23 3.50 5.80
C GLN A 19 10.53 2.97 5.19
N ILE A 20 10.71 3.21 3.90
CA ILE A 20 11.95 2.88 3.20
C ILE A 20 13.13 3.61 3.85
N GLN A 21 14.19 2.85 4.11
CA GLN A 21 15.40 3.37 4.72
C GLN A 21 16.61 2.57 4.21
N PRO A 22 17.83 3.16 4.26
CA PRO A 22 19.01 2.49 3.69
C PRO A 22 19.49 1.27 4.47
N ASN A 23 19.05 1.09 5.71
CA ASN A 23 19.61 0.08 6.61
C ASN A 23 18.93 -1.29 6.54
N GLY A 24 17.90 -1.46 5.72
CA GLY A 24 17.23 -2.76 5.61
C GLY A 24 15.92 -2.68 4.85
N ILE A 25 15.28 -3.84 4.75
CA ILE A 25 14.01 -3.97 4.01
C ILE A 25 12.87 -3.44 4.86
N SER A 26 12.03 -2.60 4.27
CA SER A 26 10.83 -2.07 4.91
C SER A 26 9.58 -2.63 4.24
N VAL A 27 8.44 -2.55 4.93
CA VAL A 27 7.14 -2.95 4.38
C VAL A 27 6.80 -2.11 3.14
N GLN A 28 7.05 -0.81 3.20
CA GLN A 28 6.81 0.10 2.09
C GLN A 28 7.55 -0.33 0.83
N GLU A 29 8.83 -0.71 0.96
CA GLU A 29 9.64 -1.14 -0.17
C GLU A 29 9.07 -2.40 -0.80
N VAL A 30 8.71 -3.39 0.00
CA VAL A 30 8.14 -4.65 -0.50
C VAL A 30 6.82 -4.40 -1.23
N LEU A 31 5.96 -3.54 -0.67
CA LEU A 31 4.69 -3.19 -1.29
C LEU A 31 4.89 -2.44 -2.61
N GLN A 32 5.81 -1.49 -2.66
CA GLN A 32 6.07 -0.74 -3.88
C GLN A 32 6.58 -1.63 -5.01
N LYS A 33 7.44 -2.60 -4.68
CA LYS A 33 7.92 -3.56 -5.66
C LYS A 33 6.79 -4.44 -6.20
N ALA A 34 5.91 -4.91 -5.32
CA ALA A 34 4.77 -5.72 -5.72
C ALA A 34 3.81 -4.95 -6.61
N LEU A 35 3.49 -3.71 -6.24
CA LEU A 35 2.62 -2.84 -7.03
C LEU A 35 3.24 -2.54 -8.41
N ALA A 36 4.53 -2.24 -8.45
CA ALA A 36 5.21 -1.97 -9.71
C ALA A 36 5.18 -3.18 -10.64
N THR A 37 5.33 -4.38 -10.08
CA THR A 37 5.26 -5.63 -10.86
C THR A 37 3.87 -5.84 -11.44
N LEU A 38 2.82 -5.65 -10.64
CA LEU A 38 1.44 -5.88 -11.07
C LEU A 38 0.93 -4.80 -12.02
N LEU A 39 1.28 -3.56 -11.77
CA LEU A 39 0.79 -2.40 -12.53
C LEU A 39 1.74 -2.01 -13.66
N ARG A 40 2.91 -2.62 -13.72
CA ARG A 40 3.93 -2.43 -14.77
C ARG A 40 4.44 -1.00 -14.88
N GLN A 41 4.47 -0.29 -13.77
CA GLN A 41 5.08 1.03 -13.69
C GLN A 41 5.43 1.33 -12.24
N PRO A 42 6.39 2.22 -11.98
CA PRO A 42 6.76 2.59 -10.61
C PRO A 42 5.58 3.21 -9.88
N VAL A 43 5.41 2.81 -8.62
CA VAL A 43 4.34 3.33 -7.76
C VAL A 43 4.94 3.69 -6.42
N SER A 44 4.70 4.91 -5.96
CA SER A 44 5.08 5.35 -4.61
C SER A 44 3.87 5.25 -3.70
N ILE A 45 4.09 4.72 -2.50
CA ILE A 45 3.00 4.54 -1.54
C ILE A 45 3.32 5.30 -0.25
N THR A 46 2.30 5.95 0.30
CA THR A 46 2.41 6.74 1.53
C THR A 46 1.54 6.09 2.60
N GLY A 47 2.13 5.79 3.76
CA GLY A 47 1.41 5.20 4.87
C GLY A 47 0.79 6.24 5.80
N ALA A 48 -0.20 5.83 6.59
CA ALA A 48 -0.87 6.69 7.55
C ALA A 48 0.04 7.06 8.73
N GLY A 49 1.11 6.31 8.96
CA GLY A 49 2.06 6.58 10.02
C GLY A 49 3.34 5.83 9.79
N ARG A 50 4.22 5.87 10.79
CA ARG A 50 5.49 5.15 10.76
C ARG A 50 5.52 4.13 11.86
N THR A 51 6.18 3.00 11.61
CA THR A 51 6.48 2.03 12.65
C THR A 51 7.99 1.79 12.70
N ASP A 52 8.48 1.47 13.88
CA ASP A 52 9.89 1.13 14.08
C ASP A 52 10.14 -0.33 13.71
N THR A 53 11.42 -0.70 13.67
CA THR A 53 11.84 -2.06 13.41
C THR A 53 11.13 -3.05 14.34
N GLY A 54 10.58 -4.11 13.77
CA GLY A 54 9.93 -5.18 14.50
C GLY A 54 8.52 -4.90 14.98
N VAL A 55 8.00 -3.70 14.75
CA VAL A 55 6.64 -3.34 15.17
C VAL A 55 5.62 -3.91 14.19
N HIS A 56 4.56 -4.50 14.73
CA HIS A 56 3.46 -5.06 13.94
C HIS A 56 2.36 -4.03 13.72
N ALA A 57 1.61 -4.18 12.65
CA ALA A 57 0.40 -3.41 12.42
C ALA A 57 -0.76 -4.36 12.11
N ARG A 58 -1.85 -4.25 12.88
CA ARG A 58 -3.08 -5.02 12.64
C ARG A 58 -3.93 -4.40 11.54
N MET A 59 -3.88 -3.09 11.43
CA MET A 59 -4.55 -2.34 10.39
C MET A 59 -3.74 -1.08 10.13
N MET A 60 -3.34 -0.93 8.90
CA MET A 60 -2.68 0.28 8.43
C MET A 60 -3.32 0.69 7.11
N VAL A 61 -3.46 1.99 6.91
CA VAL A 61 -3.97 2.51 5.64
C VAL A 61 -2.84 3.23 4.94
N ALA A 62 -2.66 2.92 3.67
CA ALA A 62 -1.69 3.59 2.82
C ALA A 62 -2.40 4.07 1.57
N HIS A 63 -1.84 5.06 0.89
CA HIS A 63 -2.41 5.50 -0.37
C HIS A 63 -1.35 5.58 -1.46
N PHE A 64 -1.80 5.43 -2.69
CA PHE A 64 -0.97 5.62 -3.87
C PHE A 64 -1.83 6.18 -5.00
N ASP A 65 -1.16 6.85 -5.93
CA ASP A 65 -1.81 7.39 -7.13
C ASP A 65 -1.40 6.56 -8.33
N PHE A 66 -2.36 6.26 -9.18
CA PHE A 66 -2.12 5.45 -10.36
C PHE A 66 -3.06 5.82 -11.49
N GLU A 67 -2.54 5.69 -12.72
CA GLU A 67 -3.30 5.93 -13.93
C GLU A 67 -2.75 4.99 -15.01
N TYR A 68 -3.66 4.29 -15.71
CA TYR A 68 -3.23 3.48 -16.84
C TYR A 68 -2.77 4.40 -17.97
N ALA A 69 -1.57 4.14 -18.50
CA ALA A 69 -0.98 5.00 -19.52
C ALA A 69 -1.82 5.03 -20.82
N ASP A 70 -2.47 3.91 -21.13
CA ASP A 70 -3.30 3.78 -22.34
C ASP A 70 -4.77 4.15 -22.13
N ASP A 71 -5.20 4.33 -20.86
CA ASP A 71 -6.59 4.64 -20.54
C ASP A 71 -6.67 5.39 -19.20
N PRO A 72 -6.55 6.72 -19.22
CA PRO A 72 -6.53 7.51 -17.97
C PRO A 72 -7.80 7.46 -17.14
N VAL A 73 -8.93 7.06 -17.71
CA VAL A 73 -10.20 6.97 -16.98
C VAL A 73 -10.46 5.58 -16.41
N ARG A 74 -9.65 4.60 -16.80
CA ARG A 74 -9.79 3.25 -16.30
C ARG A 74 -9.39 3.19 -14.82
N ARG A 75 -10.18 2.45 -14.03
CA ARG A 75 -9.91 2.26 -12.61
C ARG A 75 -9.38 0.85 -12.37
N ILE A 76 -8.51 0.73 -11.35
CA ILE A 76 -8.04 -0.59 -10.90
C ILE A 76 -9.22 -1.31 -10.27
N ASP A 77 -9.39 -2.59 -10.63
CA ASP A 77 -10.32 -3.48 -9.91
C ASP A 77 -9.69 -3.79 -8.54
N GLY A 78 -10.29 -3.25 -7.48
CA GLY A 78 -9.76 -3.41 -6.13
C GLY A 78 -9.69 -4.85 -5.67
N ARG A 79 -10.66 -5.69 -6.05
CA ARG A 79 -10.65 -7.12 -5.71
C ARG A 79 -9.52 -7.85 -6.41
N TRP A 80 -9.32 -7.56 -7.68
CA TRP A 80 -8.23 -8.14 -8.45
C TRP A 80 -6.88 -7.77 -7.84
N LEU A 81 -6.67 -6.49 -7.55
CA LEU A 81 -5.40 -6.03 -6.99
C LEU A 81 -5.15 -6.61 -5.60
N THR A 82 -6.16 -6.64 -4.75
CA THR A 82 -6.04 -7.23 -3.40
C THR A 82 -5.65 -8.70 -3.48
N ASP A 83 -6.33 -9.46 -4.34
CA ASP A 83 -6.03 -10.89 -4.50
C ASP A 83 -4.61 -11.12 -5.04
N LYS A 84 -4.23 -10.36 -6.07
CA LYS A 84 -2.89 -10.49 -6.67
C LYS A 84 -1.78 -10.07 -5.70
N LEU A 85 -1.99 -9.01 -4.94
CA LEU A 85 -1.02 -8.60 -3.94
C LEU A 85 -0.82 -9.67 -2.87
N ASN A 86 -1.91 -10.27 -2.38
CA ASN A 86 -1.82 -11.33 -1.38
C ASN A 86 -1.11 -12.59 -1.90
N ARG A 87 -1.16 -12.83 -3.19
CA ARG A 87 -0.44 -13.94 -3.81
C ARG A 87 1.05 -13.63 -4.03
N LEU A 88 1.35 -12.38 -4.30
CA LEU A 88 2.72 -11.94 -4.60
C LEU A 88 3.52 -11.60 -3.34
N LEU A 89 2.85 -11.06 -2.33
CA LEU A 89 3.49 -10.64 -1.09
C LEU A 89 3.84 -11.83 -0.20
N PRO A 90 4.90 -11.70 0.64
CA PRO A 90 5.18 -12.73 1.63
C PRO A 90 4.04 -12.86 2.64
N PRO A 91 3.95 -14.00 3.35
CA PRO A 91 2.81 -14.27 4.25
C PRO A 91 2.71 -13.33 5.45
N ASP A 92 3.77 -12.59 5.76
CA ASP A 92 3.75 -11.63 6.86
C ASP A 92 3.17 -10.26 6.48
N ILE A 93 2.72 -10.09 5.25
CA ILE A 93 1.97 -8.90 4.81
C ILE A 93 0.65 -9.36 4.20
N SER A 94 -0.45 -8.82 4.71
CA SER A 94 -1.80 -9.14 4.22
C SER A 94 -2.55 -7.89 3.82
N ILE A 95 -3.20 -7.93 2.66
CA ILE A 95 -4.01 -6.82 2.16
C ILE A 95 -5.48 -7.16 2.41
N TYR A 96 -6.22 -6.26 3.06
CA TYR A 96 -7.65 -6.44 3.31
C TYR A 96 -8.48 -5.99 2.13
N LYS A 97 -8.19 -4.80 1.61
CA LYS A 97 -8.93 -4.25 0.47
C LYS A 97 -8.18 -3.09 -0.17
N THR A 98 -8.53 -2.81 -1.41
CA THR A 98 -8.05 -1.66 -2.18
C THR A 98 -9.28 -0.91 -2.69
N VAL A 99 -9.37 0.39 -2.42
CA VAL A 99 -10.54 1.18 -2.80
C VAL A 99 -10.12 2.50 -3.45
N PRO A 100 -10.83 2.96 -4.50
CA PRO A 100 -10.59 4.29 -5.04
C PRO A 100 -11.13 5.36 -4.10
N VAL A 101 -10.43 6.47 -4.00
CA VAL A 101 -10.82 7.59 -3.13
C VAL A 101 -10.61 8.90 -3.88
N ALA A 102 -11.08 10.01 -3.30
CA ALA A 102 -10.87 11.33 -3.88
C ALA A 102 -9.39 11.64 -4.04
N ALA A 103 -9.03 12.39 -5.08
CA ALA A 103 -7.63 12.67 -5.39
C ALA A 103 -6.90 13.46 -4.29
N ASP A 104 -7.63 14.19 -3.46
CA ASP A 104 -7.10 14.95 -2.35
C ASP A 104 -7.15 14.19 -1.00
N ALA A 105 -7.69 12.97 -0.99
CA ALA A 105 -7.74 12.16 0.22
C ALA A 105 -6.34 11.73 0.64
N HIS A 106 -6.08 11.75 1.95
CA HIS A 106 -4.80 11.36 2.50
C HIS A 106 -5.01 10.29 3.57
N ALA A 107 -4.34 9.14 3.45
CA ALA A 107 -4.50 8.01 4.36
C ALA A 107 -4.33 8.41 5.82
N ARG A 108 -3.34 9.26 6.11
CA ARG A 108 -3.04 9.70 7.46
C ARG A 108 -4.15 10.52 8.09
N PHE A 109 -4.79 11.42 7.30
CA PHE A 109 -5.81 12.32 7.83
C PHE A 109 -7.21 11.76 7.68
N ASP A 110 -7.53 11.20 6.52
CA ASP A 110 -8.89 10.78 6.21
C ASP A 110 -9.26 9.44 6.84
N ALA A 111 -8.34 8.49 6.86
CA ALA A 111 -8.60 7.18 7.46
C ALA A 111 -8.71 7.27 8.98
N LEU A 112 -7.85 8.07 9.63
CA LEU A 112 -7.83 8.19 11.09
C LEU A 112 -8.99 9.01 11.63
N SER A 113 -9.58 9.88 10.84
CA SER A 113 -10.71 10.71 11.27
C SER A 113 -12.07 9.99 11.21
N ARG A 114 -12.09 8.77 10.71
CA ARG A 114 -13.31 7.97 10.53
C ARG A 114 -13.43 6.86 11.57
N THR A 115 -13.19 7.15 12.76
CA THR A 115 -13.36 6.15 13.83
C THR A 115 -14.81 5.91 14.18
#